data_a96398265eaed94ac31a19103f19b9b2
#
_entry.id   a96398265eaed94ac31a19103f19b9b2
#
_cell.length_a   1.000
_cell.length_b   1.000
_cell.length_c   1.000
_cell.angle_alpha   90.00
_cell.angle_beta   90.00
_cell.angle_gamma   90.00
#
_symmetry.space_group_name_H-M   'P 1'
#
loop_
_entity.id
_entity.type
_entity.pdbx_description
1 polymer ?
#
loop_
_entity_poly.entity_id
_entity_poly.type
_entity_poly.pdbx_seq_one_letter_code
_entity_poly.pdbx_strand_id
1 'polypeptide(L)'
;FLALLSFPLSQDNKLTIELKNGNKISGELLNKTDSTYSLKTEFGELVIPKKEISLVSDGSFTNNSKIVKKPSFLNSYLQAKQKQVSLNQQARWRSIYGTMLAGNILYGAGIPYLLDLDQTAGQYIGFRLLVFAASFSLSSSYTRNMDLPIGRSYLQYAGASLGFFSIAPIVSFVGLDNWKEFDPDSKIALTYTMVSVPYGALLADRAYSKWNLSNGQSFLISLGINLGTLNTVGAIQQTDWDRWSKDNPENFARWTTSLVYAGALLGGKYAKDIALKSPSISEGDVAFLNTSMGLGYLNSILLGYAMDLKHYKDQTMLSLAGVNGFLFLANSLNKKYGSLS
;
A
#
# COMPACT_ATOMS: atom_id res chain seq x y z
N PHE A 1 -9.97 -27.69 -17.50
CA PHE A 1 -11.06 -26.95 -18.20
C PHE A 1 -10.58 -25.54 -18.48
N LEU A 2 -9.84 -25.38 -19.57
CA LEU A 2 -9.47 -24.09 -20.16
C LEU A 2 -10.58 -23.70 -21.15
N ALA A 3 -11.50 -22.85 -20.70
CA ALA A 3 -12.40 -22.15 -21.60
C ALA A 3 -11.63 -20.94 -22.15
N LEU A 4 -11.17 -21.05 -23.36
CA LEU A 4 -10.71 -19.95 -24.18
C LEU A 4 -11.87 -18.96 -24.37
N LEU A 5 -11.86 -17.86 -23.62
CA LEU A 5 -12.66 -16.67 -23.93
C LEU A 5 -12.04 -16.01 -25.15
N SER A 6 -12.53 -16.35 -26.31
CA SER A 6 -12.33 -15.59 -27.53
C SER A 6 -13.03 -14.25 -27.38
N PHE A 7 -12.27 -13.20 -27.05
CA PHE A 7 -12.76 -11.83 -27.17
C PHE A 7 -12.94 -11.53 -28.67
N PRO A 8 -14.10 -11.04 -29.12
CA PRO A 8 -14.21 -10.55 -30.46
C PRO A 8 -13.28 -9.36 -30.62
N LEU A 9 -12.41 -9.42 -31.62
CA LEU A 9 -11.64 -8.28 -32.06
C LEU A 9 -12.63 -7.16 -32.44
N SER A 10 -12.75 -6.17 -31.59
CA SER A 10 -13.50 -4.94 -31.88
C SER A 10 -12.84 -4.30 -33.08
N GLN A 11 -13.56 -4.16 -34.16
CA GLN A 11 -13.17 -3.29 -35.28
C GLN A 11 -12.91 -1.91 -34.70
N ASP A 12 -11.72 -1.39 -34.88
CA ASP A 12 -11.28 -0.06 -34.47
C ASP A 12 -12.14 1.01 -35.19
N ASN A 13 -13.29 1.35 -34.64
CA ASN A 13 -14.15 2.45 -35.13
C ASN A 13 -13.52 3.80 -34.71
N LYS A 14 -12.30 4.06 -35.15
CA LYS A 14 -11.65 5.36 -34.92
C LYS A 14 -12.28 6.40 -35.83
N LEU A 15 -12.82 7.44 -35.20
CA LEU A 15 -13.46 8.57 -35.86
C LEU A 15 -12.63 9.82 -35.62
N THR A 16 -12.46 10.64 -36.64
CA THR A 16 -11.85 11.97 -36.51
C THR A 16 -12.92 13.04 -36.76
N ILE A 17 -13.16 13.89 -35.77
CA ILE A 17 -14.11 15.00 -35.84
C ILE A 17 -13.31 16.30 -35.97
N GLU A 18 -13.62 17.08 -36.98
CA GLU A 18 -13.15 18.45 -37.14
C GLU A 18 -14.23 19.42 -36.64
N LEU A 19 -13.84 20.29 -35.72
CA LEU A 19 -14.72 21.31 -35.17
C LEU A 19 -14.71 22.56 -36.04
N LYS A 20 -15.76 23.39 -35.96
CA LYS A 20 -15.87 24.66 -36.66
C LYS A 20 -14.71 25.63 -36.40
N ASN A 21 -13.99 25.46 -35.32
CA ASN A 21 -12.80 26.23 -34.98
C ASN A 21 -11.49 25.65 -35.54
N GLY A 22 -11.58 24.62 -36.42
CA GLY A 22 -10.44 23.97 -37.07
C GLY A 22 -9.71 22.92 -36.26
N ASN A 23 -10.13 22.63 -35.03
CA ASN A 23 -9.52 21.58 -34.22
C ASN A 23 -9.99 20.20 -34.64
N LYS A 24 -9.06 19.21 -34.64
CA LYS A 24 -9.34 17.83 -34.97
C LYS A 24 -9.22 16.97 -33.68
N ILE A 25 -10.22 16.15 -33.45
CA ILE A 25 -10.30 15.23 -32.32
C ILE A 25 -10.49 13.83 -32.87
N SER A 26 -9.57 12.93 -32.53
CA SER A 26 -9.63 11.52 -32.91
C SER A 26 -9.92 10.65 -31.70
N GLY A 27 -10.80 9.67 -31.86
CA GLY A 27 -11.15 8.73 -30.81
C GLY A 27 -12.04 7.61 -31.32
N GLU A 28 -12.29 6.64 -30.47
CA GLU A 28 -13.25 5.56 -30.72
C GLU A 28 -14.67 6.10 -30.49
N LEU A 29 -15.58 5.89 -31.41
CA LEU A 29 -16.97 6.31 -31.28
C LEU A 29 -17.66 5.43 -30.25
N LEU A 30 -18.05 6.01 -29.10
CA LEU A 30 -18.81 5.33 -28.05
C LEU A 30 -20.33 5.42 -28.28
N ASN A 31 -20.80 6.61 -28.64
CA ASN A 31 -22.23 6.85 -28.84
C ASN A 31 -22.46 8.03 -29.80
N LYS A 32 -23.58 7.96 -30.53
CA LYS A 32 -24.06 9.02 -31.43
C LYS A 32 -25.54 9.27 -31.14
N THR A 33 -25.86 10.46 -30.66
CA THR A 33 -27.25 10.91 -30.48
C THR A 33 -27.65 11.92 -31.54
N ASP A 34 -28.87 12.39 -31.55
CA ASP A 34 -29.34 13.43 -32.45
C ASP A 34 -28.61 14.77 -32.28
N SER A 35 -28.10 15.05 -31.11
CA SER A 35 -27.47 16.31 -30.70
C SER A 35 -25.96 16.23 -30.44
N THR A 36 -25.41 15.04 -30.18
CA THR A 36 -24.00 14.89 -29.75
C THR A 36 -23.32 13.66 -30.35
N TYR A 37 -21.96 13.69 -30.36
CA TYR A 37 -21.07 12.54 -30.49
C TYR A 37 -20.29 12.31 -29.21
N SER A 38 -20.23 11.06 -28.73
CA SER A 38 -19.35 10.66 -27.64
C SER A 38 -18.17 9.86 -28.17
N LEU A 39 -16.96 10.35 -27.97
CA LEU A 39 -15.72 9.71 -28.39
C LEU A 39 -14.89 9.30 -27.17
N LYS A 40 -14.32 8.12 -27.23
CA LYS A 40 -13.26 7.71 -26.30
C LYS A 40 -11.92 8.12 -26.90
N THR A 41 -11.27 9.10 -26.30
CA THR A 41 -9.94 9.58 -26.69
C THR A 41 -8.88 9.05 -25.72
N GLU A 42 -7.61 9.22 -26.03
CA GLU A 42 -6.50 8.93 -25.09
C GLU A 42 -6.59 9.72 -23.78
N PHE A 43 -7.35 10.83 -23.77
CA PHE A 43 -7.58 11.68 -22.60
C PHE A 43 -8.92 11.37 -21.89
N GLY A 44 -9.64 10.35 -22.31
CA GLY A 44 -10.93 9.92 -21.75
C GLY A 44 -12.12 10.15 -22.70
N GLU A 45 -13.34 9.99 -22.16
CA GLU A 45 -14.57 10.18 -22.94
C GLU A 45 -14.85 11.66 -23.17
N LEU A 46 -15.13 12.03 -24.43
CA LEU A 46 -15.45 13.39 -24.86
C LEU A 46 -16.80 13.42 -25.57
N VAL A 47 -17.72 14.24 -25.08
CA VAL A 47 -19.02 14.48 -25.70
C VAL A 47 -18.98 15.79 -26.49
N ILE A 48 -19.22 15.72 -27.80
CA ILE A 48 -19.11 16.84 -28.71
C ILE A 48 -20.50 17.18 -29.26
N PRO A 49 -21.03 18.41 -29.07
CA PRO A 49 -22.27 18.84 -29.65
C PRO A 49 -22.16 18.90 -31.17
N LYS A 50 -23.13 18.37 -31.93
CA LYS A 50 -23.14 18.39 -33.41
C LYS A 50 -23.05 19.78 -33.99
N LYS A 51 -23.62 20.79 -33.30
CA LYS A 51 -23.56 22.20 -33.75
C LYS A 51 -22.13 22.76 -33.83
N GLU A 52 -21.17 22.16 -33.19
CA GLU A 52 -19.76 22.59 -33.16
C GLU A 52 -18.88 21.82 -34.18
N ILE A 53 -19.46 20.82 -34.84
CA ILE A 53 -18.76 19.94 -35.78
C ILE A 53 -18.83 20.58 -37.18
N SER A 54 -17.70 20.63 -37.87
CA SER A 54 -17.60 21.00 -39.26
C SER A 54 -17.49 19.79 -40.20
N LEU A 55 -16.73 18.76 -39.79
CA LEU A 55 -16.52 17.55 -40.57
C LEU A 55 -16.37 16.33 -39.66
N VAL A 56 -16.87 15.18 -40.13
CA VAL A 56 -16.64 13.87 -39.52
C VAL A 56 -16.01 12.97 -40.57
N SER A 57 -14.84 12.39 -40.28
CA SER A 57 -14.14 11.48 -41.20
C SER A 57 -13.73 10.18 -40.54
N ASP A 58 -13.88 9.08 -41.25
CA ASP A 58 -13.44 7.75 -40.86
C ASP A 58 -11.98 7.58 -41.36
N GLY A 59 -11.04 7.47 -40.42
CA GLY A 59 -9.66 7.16 -40.76
C GLY A 59 -8.59 7.98 -40.02
N SER A 60 -7.41 7.41 -39.92
CA SER A 60 -6.24 7.99 -39.29
C SER A 60 -5.56 9.04 -40.19
N PHE A 61 -5.45 10.27 -39.71
CA PHE A 61 -4.60 11.27 -40.36
C PHE A 61 -3.14 11.12 -39.92
N THR A 62 -2.23 11.06 -40.89
CA THR A 62 -0.79 11.19 -40.65
C THR A 62 -0.45 12.63 -40.25
N ASN A 63 0.35 12.75 -39.20
CA ASN A 63 0.77 14.01 -38.58
C ASN A 63 1.53 14.92 -39.55
N ASN A 64 0.89 16.02 -39.98
CA ASN A 64 1.56 17.24 -40.41
C ASN A 64 0.92 18.42 -39.66
N SER A 65 1.40 18.67 -38.42
CA SER A 65 0.84 19.68 -37.55
C SER A 65 1.59 21.01 -37.66
N LYS A 66 0.99 21.99 -38.33
CA LYS A 66 1.24 23.41 -38.00
C LYS A 66 0.64 23.68 -36.62
N ILE A 67 1.44 24.24 -35.69
CA ILE A 67 1.03 24.64 -34.37
C ILE A 67 -0.07 25.71 -34.48
N VAL A 68 -1.32 25.31 -34.30
CA VAL A 68 -2.47 26.20 -34.17
C VAL A 68 -2.67 26.55 -32.72
N LYS A 69 -2.69 27.85 -32.39
CA LYS A 69 -3.00 28.34 -31.00
C LYS A 69 -4.33 27.76 -30.55
N LYS A 70 -4.29 27.03 -29.43
CA LYS A 70 -5.48 26.40 -28.81
C LYS A 70 -6.55 27.43 -28.52
N PRO A 71 -7.81 27.26 -28.93
CA PRO A 71 -8.90 28.17 -28.63
C PRO A 71 -9.18 28.19 -27.12
N SER A 72 -9.52 29.36 -26.58
CA SER A 72 -9.76 29.60 -25.16
C SER A 72 -10.87 28.70 -24.57
N PHE A 73 -11.87 28.35 -25.38
CA PHE A 73 -12.97 27.45 -24.97
C PHE A 73 -12.51 26.01 -24.71
N LEU A 74 -11.69 25.46 -25.61
CA LEU A 74 -11.16 24.09 -25.40
C LEU A 74 -10.25 24.02 -24.18
N ASN A 75 -9.46 25.08 -23.95
CA ASN A 75 -8.64 25.20 -22.75
C ASN A 75 -9.48 25.33 -21.47
N SER A 76 -10.58 26.08 -21.49
CA SER A 76 -11.48 26.19 -20.32
C SER A 76 -12.26 24.88 -20.08
N TYR A 77 -12.68 24.19 -21.15
CA TYR A 77 -13.35 22.88 -21.04
C TYR A 77 -12.40 21.78 -20.62
N LEU A 78 -11.19 21.72 -21.18
CA LEU A 78 -10.15 20.79 -20.76
C LEU A 78 -9.65 21.10 -19.34
N GLN A 79 -9.55 22.39 -18.98
CA GLN A 79 -9.23 22.81 -17.62
C GLN A 79 -10.38 22.55 -16.64
N ALA A 80 -11.64 22.69 -17.05
CA ALA A 80 -12.80 22.32 -16.23
C ALA A 80 -12.90 20.80 -16.07
N LYS A 81 -12.50 20.02 -17.07
CA LYS A 81 -12.43 18.54 -17.00
C LYS A 81 -11.14 18.05 -16.37
N GLN A 82 -10.03 18.77 -16.48
CA GLN A 82 -8.79 18.54 -15.72
C GLN A 82 -8.96 18.96 -14.25
N LYS A 83 -9.93 19.80 -13.94
CA LYS A 83 -10.34 20.12 -12.58
C LYS A 83 -11.27 19.06 -11.97
N GLN A 84 -11.82 18.14 -12.78
CA GLN A 84 -12.14 16.80 -12.33
C GLN A 84 -10.80 16.08 -12.20
N VAL A 85 -10.13 16.35 -11.09
CA VAL A 85 -8.87 15.75 -10.66
C VAL A 85 -8.94 14.29 -11.06
N SER A 86 -8.07 13.87 -11.99
CA SER A 86 -7.89 12.44 -12.26
C SER A 86 -7.37 11.85 -10.97
N LEU A 87 -8.29 11.28 -10.18
CA LEU A 87 -7.97 10.72 -8.87
C LEU A 87 -6.84 9.71 -9.08
N ASN A 88 -5.76 9.90 -8.36
CA ASN A 88 -4.67 8.93 -8.39
C ASN A 88 -5.17 7.65 -7.70
N GLN A 89 -5.35 6.59 -8.47
CA GLN A 89 -5.83 5.30 -7.97
C GLN A 89 -4.77 4.20 -8.08
N GLN A 90 -3.49 4.56 -8.16
CA GLN A 90 -2.39 3.59 -8.33
C GLN A 90 -2.38 2.52 -7.22
N ALA A 91 -2.74 2.90 -6.00
CA ALA A 91 -2.78 1.98 -4.86
C ALA A 91 -4.15 1.33 -4.61
N ARG A 92 -5.15 1.60 -5.43
CA ARG A 92 -6.52 1.14 -5.18
C ARG A 92 -6.60 -0.37 -4.99
N TRP A 93 -6.04 -1.13 -5.94
CA TRP A 93 -6.04 -2.59 -5.83
C TRP A 93 -5.29 -3.11 -4.61
N ARG A 94 -4.16 -2.47 -4.26
CA ARG A 94 -3.42 -2.80 -3.05
C ARG A 94 -4.29 -2.60 -1.80
N SER A 95 -4.98 -1.47 -1.68
CA SER A 95 -5.87 -1.17 -0.56
C SER A 95 -7.06 -2.15 -0.50
N ILE A 96 -7.68 -2.48 -1.64
CA ILE A 96 -8.76 -3.47 -1.71
C ILE A 96 -8.26 -4.84 -1.24
N TYR A 97 -7.12 -5.31 -1.78
CA TYR A 97 -6.54 -6.61 -1.41
C TYR A 97 -6.18 -6.68 0.08
N GLY A 98 -5.55 -5.64 0.61
CA GLY A 98 -5.22 -5.57 2.03
C GLY A 98 -6.45 -5.62 2.93
N THR A 99 -7.51 -4.88 2.57
CA THR A 99 -8.77 -4.90 3.30
C THR A 99 -9.45 -6.27 3.22
N MET A 100 -9.41 -6.94 2.07
CA MET A 100 -9.95 -8.29 1.91
C MET A 100 -9.22 -9.31 2.79
N LEU A 101 -7.90 -9.28 2.78
CA LEU A 101 -7.07 -10.19 3.60
C LEU A 101 -7.28 -9.92 5.10
N ALA A 102 -7.21 -8.66 5.52
CA ALA A 102 -7.45 -8.28 6.91
C ALA A 102 -8.88 -8.63 7.34
N GLY A 103 -9.87 -8.35 6.48
CA GLY A 103 -11.27 -8.70 6.70
C GLY A 103 -11.46 -10.20 6.90
N ASN A 104 -10.89 -11.02 6.01
CA ASN A 104 -11.02 -12.47 6.10
C ASN A 104 -10.33 -13.05 7.36
N ILE A 105 -9.12 -12.56 7.69
CA ILE A 105 -8.36 -13.07 8.83
C ILE A 105 -8.98 -12.57 10.14
N LEU A 106 -9.20 -11.26 10.29
CA LEU A 106 -9.65 -10.68 11.54
C LEU A 106 -11.14 -10.90 11.81
N TYR A 107 -11.98 -10.67 10.80
CA TYR A 107 -13.43 -10.73 11.00
C TYR A 107 -14.03 -12.05 10.52
N GLY A 108 -13.51 -12.62 9.42
CA GLY A 108 -13.99 -13.89 8.88
C GLY A 108 -13.72 -15.08 9.79
N ALA A 109 -12.58 -15.09 10.50
CA ALA A 109 -12.28 -16.09 11.50
C ALA A 109 -12.62 -15.61 12.92
N GLY A 110 -12.44 -14.33 13.21
CA GLY A 110 -12.56 -13.77 14.55
C GLY A 110 -13.99 -13.66 15.04
N ILE A 111 -14.95 -13.24 14.22
CA ILE A 111 -16.35 -13.10 14.67
C ILE A 111 -16.95 -14.43 15.10
N PRO A 112 -16.87 -15.54 14.33
CA PRO A 112 -17.32 -16.84 14.78
C PRO A 112 -16.72 -17.28 16.10
N TYR A 113 -15.41 -17.05 16.27
CA TYR A 113 -14.70 -17.35 17.50
C TYR A 113 -15.18 -16.53 18.71
N LEU A 114 -15.40 -15.21 18.52
CA LEU A 114 -15.89 -14.33 19.60
C LEU A 114 -17.29 -14.69 20.06
N LEU A 115 -18.13 -15.16 19.14
CA LEU A 115 -19.53 -15.49 19.40
C LEU A 115 -19.75 -16.95 19.80
N ASP A 116 -18.68 -17.73 19.99
CA ASP A 116 -18.73 -19.17 20.29
C ASP A 116 -19.67 -19.94 19.33
N LEU A 117 -19.61 -19.59 18.05
CA LEU A 117 -20.44 -20.25 17.05
C LEU A 117 -19.85 -21.64 16.75
N ASP A 118 -20.54 -22.69 17.20
CA ASP A 118 -20.28 -24.04 16.76
C ASP A 118 -20.62 -24.16 15.27
N GLN A 119 -19.60 -24.18 14.44
CA GLN A 119 -19.75 -24.19 13.01
C GLN A 119 -19.25 -25.50 12.41
N THR A 120 -20.06 -26.07 11.53
CA THR A 120 -19.54 -27.08 10.61
C THR A 120 -18.49 -26.46 9.69
N ALA A 121 -17.58 -27.27 9.15
CA ALA A 121 -16.55 -26.77 8.22
C ALA A 121 -17.16 -25.97 7.05
N GLY A 122 -18.34 -26.36 6.56
CA GLY A 122 -19.06 -25.66 5.49
C GLY A 122 -19.55 -24.28 5.92
N GLN A 123 -20.14 -24.17 7.12
CA GLN A 123 -20.59 -22.89 7.66
C GLN A 123 -19.43 -21.92 7.90
N TYR A 124 -18.31 -22.44 8.44
CA TYR A 124 -17.10 -21.63 8.66
C TYR A 124 -16.54 -21.08 7.34
N ILE A 125 -16.42 -21.93 6.32
CA ILE A 125 -15.95 -21.51 4.98
C ILE A 125 -16.94 -20.52 4.37
N GLY A 126 -18.25 -20.79 4.45
CA GLY A 126 -19.30 -19.92 3.93
C GLY A 126 -19.25 -18.53 4.56
N PHE A 127 -19.09 -18.45 5.89
CA PHE A 127 -18.98 -17.18 6.61
C PHE A 127 -17.75 -16.40 6.19
N ARG A 128 -16.58 -17.06 6.07
CA ARG A 128 -15.33 -16.43 5.60
C ARG A 128 -15.45 -15.89 4.18
N LEU A 129 -16.09 -16.64 3.28
CA LEU A 129 -16.35 -16.18 1.91
C LEU A 129 -17.29 -14.98 1.89
N LEU A 130 -18.30 -14.94 2.73
CA LEU A 130 -19.21 -13.81 2.87
C LEU A 130 -18.47 -12.56 3.35
N VAL A 131 -17.65 -12.67 4.40
CA VAL A 131 -16.85 -11.55 4.91
C VAL A 131 -15.83 -11.10 3.87
N PHE A 132 -15.21 -12.02 3.14
CA PHE A 132 -14.29 -11.70 2.05
C PHE A 132 -14.98 -10.90 0.94
N ALA A 133 -16.15 -11.34 0.49
CA ALA A 133 -16.95 -10.66 -0.53
C ALA A 133 -17.45 -9.29 -0.05
N ALA A 134 -17.90 -9.19 1.21
CA ALA A 134 -18.30 -7.93 1.83
C ALA A 134 -17.13 -6.95 1.92
N SER A 135 -15.97 -7.41 2.36
CA SER A 135 -14.75 -6.60 2.43
C SER A 135 -14.31 -6.09 1.06
N PHE A 136 -14.42 -6.93 0.01
CA PHE A 136 -14.18 -6.52 -1.36
C PHE A 136 -15.17 -5.43 -1.81
N SER A 137 -16.46 -5.67 -1.65
CA SER A 137 -17.50 -4.75 -2.10
C SER A 137 -17.41 -3.40 -1.39
N LEU A 138 -17.23 -3.41 -0.06
CA LEU A 138 -17.12 -2.19 0.74
C LEU A 138 -15.84 -1.41 0.38
N SER A 139 -14.68 -2.07 0.32
CA SER A 139 -13.43 -1.41 -0.01
C SER A 139 -13.40 -0.90 -1.46
N SER A 140 -13.96 -1.66 -2.40
CA SER A 140 -14.06 -1.26 -3.81
C SER A 140 -14.97 -0.04 -3.99
N SER A 141 -16.12 -0.02 -3.31
CA SER A 141 -17.06 1.10 -3.34
C SER A 141 -16.48 2.34 -2.67
N TYR A 142 -15.88 2.17 -1.48
CA TYR A 142 -15.30 3.26 -0.70
C TYR A 142 -14.13 3.93 -1.42
N THR A 143 -13.25 3.12 -2.04
CA THR A 143 -12.04 3.63 -2.71
C THR A 143 -12.30 4.18 -4.11
N ARG A 144 -13.51 4.00 -4.67
CA ARG A 144 -13.81 4.39 -6.06
C ARG A 144 -13.57 5.87 -6.33
N ASN A 145 -13.94 6.72 -5.37
CA ASN A 145 -13.87 8.18 -5.49
C ASN A 145 -12.79 8.80 -4.60
N MET A 146 -11.85 7.98 -4.09
CA MET A 146 -10.76 8.46 -3.25
C MET A 146 -9.50 8.68 -4.07
N ASP A 147 -8.73 9.68 -3.69
CA ASP A 147 -7.35 9.84 -4.14
C ASP A 147 -6.46 8.88 -3.35
N LEU A 148 -5.93 7.86 -4.04
CA LEU A 148 -5.12 6.78 -3.46
C LEU A 148 -3.78 6.65 -4.17
N PRO A 149 -2.87 7.62 -3.98
CA PRO A 149 -1.50 7.50 -4.41
C PRO A 149 -0.82 6.34 -3.68
N ILE A 150 0.19 5.75 -4.30
CA ILE A 150 0.85 4.55 -3.76
C ILE A 150 1.46 4.79 -2.37
N GLY A 151 1.97 6.00 -2.12
CA GLY A 151 2.52 6.40 -0.82
C GLY A 151 1.50 6.36 0.31
N ARG A 152 0.25 6.74 0.03
CA ARG A 152 -0.84 6.65 1.00
C ARG A 152 -1.06 5.21 1.47
N SER A 153 -1.01 4.24 0.53
CA SER A 153 -1.16 2.84 0.89
C SER A 153 0.02 2.31 1.72
N TYR A 154 1.25 2.70 1.42
CA TYR A 154 2.40 2.30 2.25
C TYR A 154 2.20 2.71 3.71
N LEU A 155 1.77 3.95 3.92
CA LEU A 155 1.56 4.46 5.27
C LEU A 155 0.36 3.77 5.97
N GLN A 156 -0.73 3.51 5.24
CA GLN A 156 -1.88 2.76 5.78
C GLN A 156 -1.48 1.36 6.23
N TYR A 157 -0.68 0.62 5.46
CA TYR A 157 -0.17 -0.69 5.87
C TYR A 157 0.74 -0.60 7.09
N ALA A 158 1.64 0.38 7.13
CA ALA A 158 2.50 0.58 8.28
C ALA A 158 1.68 0.92 9.54
N GLY A 159 0.65 1.74 9.42
CA GLY A 159 -0.27 2.04 10.52
C GLY A 159 -1.08 0.84 10.97
N ALA A 160 -1.59 0.02 10.04
CA ALA A 160 -2.27 -1.24 10.36
C ALA A 160 -1.34 -2.20 11.10
N SER A 161 -0.08 -2.33 10.67
CA SER A 161 0.93 -3.15 11.35
C SER A 161 1.23 -2.63 12.76
N LEU A 162 1.36 -1.32 12.95
CA LEU A 162 1.50 -0.72 14.29
C LEU A 162 0.27 -1.00 15.16
N GLY A 163 -0.94 -0.91 14.58
CA GLY A 163 -2.18 -1.30 15.27
C GLY A 163 -2.15 -2.76 15.72
N PHE A 164 -1.69 -3.66 14.85
CA PHE A 164 -1.54 -5.08 15.19
C PHE A 164 -0.49 -5.30 16.28
N PHE A 165 0.70 -4.75 16.14
CA PHE A 165 1.77 -4.92 17.15
C PHE A 165 1.46 -4.26 18.48
N SER A 166 0.55 -3.27 18.54
CA SER A 166 0.16 -2.63 19.80
C SER A 166 -0.60 -3.55 20.75
N ILE A 167 -1.15 -4.67 20.25
CA ILE A 167 -1.85 -5.65 21.08
C ILE A 167 -0.93 -6.26 22.11
N ALA A 168 0.28 -6.63 21.70
CA ALA A 168 1.20 -7.38 22.54
C ALA A 168 1.56 -6.66 23.86
N PRO A 169 2.00 -5.37 23.85
CA PRO A 169 2.22 -4.64 25.10
C PRO A 169 0.93 -4.47 25.90
N ILE A 170 -0.23 -4.19 25.25
CA ILE A 170 -1.48 -3.96 25.98
C ILE A 170 -1.93 -5.23 26.69
N VAL A 171 -1.97 -6.36 25.98
CA VAL A 171 -2.32 -7.67 26.55
C VAL A 171 -1.40 -8.00 27.71
N SER A 172 -0.10 -7.81 27.55
CA SER A 172 0.90 -8.09 28.56
C SER A 172 0.76 -7.21 29.82
N PHE A 173 0.50 -5.91 29.65
CA PHE A 173 0.34 -5.00 30.79
C PHE A 173 -0.99 -5.12 31.52
N VAL A 174 -2.05 -5.56 30.82
CA VAL A 174 -3.37 -5.79 31.45
C VAL A 174 -3.44 -7.14 32.14
N GLY A 175 -2.41 -8.00 31.99
CA GLY A 175 -2.37 -9.31 32.65
C GLY A 175 -3.19 -10.39 31.96
N LEU A 176 -3.45 -10.20 30.64
CA LEU A 176 -4.16 -11.16 29.78
C LEU A 176 -3.22 -12.24 29.22
N ASP A 177 -2.19 -12.62 29.97
CA ASP A 177 -1.08 -13.44 29.49
C ASP A 177 -1.33 -14.95 29.60
N ASN A 178 -2.44 -15.35 30.28
CA ASN A 178 -2.82 -16.76 30.37
C ASN A 178 -3.49 -17.25 29.07
N TRP A 179 -2.73 -17.30 28.01
CA TRP A 179 -3.14 -17.82 26.71
C TRP A 179 -3.37 -19.35 26.73
N LYS A 180 -4.12 -19.83 27.70
CA LYS A 180 -4.61 -21.19 27.69
C LYS A 180 -5.85 -21.21 26.79
N GLU A 181 -5.81 -22.09 25.84
CA GLU A 181 -6.83 -22.40 24.83
C GLU A 181 -8.23 -21.85 25.13
N PHE A 182 -8.73 -20.90 24.27
CA PHE A 182 -10.10 -20.39 24.25
C PHE A 182 -10.60 -19.64 25.51
N ASP A 183 -9.70 -19.06 26.30
CA ASP A 183 -10.02 -18.26 27.48
C ASP A 183 -10.62 -16.88 27.10
N PRO A 184 -11.45 -16.25 27.96
CA PRO A 184 -11.94 -14.87 27.80
C PRO A 184 -10.88 -13.86 27.39
N ASP A 185 -9.65 -14.01 27.85
CA ASP A 185 -8.51 -13.15 27.55
C ASP A 185 -8.14 -13.14 26.07
N SER A 186 -8.21 -14.29 25.39
CA SER A 186 -7.95 -14.40 23.95
C SER A 186 -9.03 -13.68 23.13
N LYS A 187 -10.28 -13.67 23.60
CA LYS A 187 -11.38 -12.93 22.96
C LYS A 187 -11.19 -11.42 23.09
N ILE A 188 -10.74 -10.94 24.26
CA ILE A 188 -10.41 -9.53 24.48
C ILE A 188 -9.25 -9.12 23.56
N ALA A 189 -8.20 -9.92 23.49
CA ALA A 189 -7.05 -9.69 22.62
C ALA A 189 -7.46 -9.62 21.15
N LEU A 190 -8.29 -10.54 20.68
CA LEU A 190 -8.81 -10.55 19.32
C LEU A 190 -9.69 -9.33 19.05
N THR A 191 -10.61 -9.00 19.95
CA THR A 191 -11.47 -7.82 19.84
C THR A 191 -10.65 -6.55 19.73
N TYR A 192 -9.61 -6.41 20.58
CA TYR A 192 -8.69 -5.29 20.48
C TYR A 192 -8.01 -5.23 19.11
N THR A 193 -7.52 -6.36 18.60
CA THR A 193 -6.87 -6.43 17.27
C THR A 193 -7.82 -6.01 16.14
N MET A 194 -9.08 -6.47 16.21
CA MET A 194 -10.11 -6.12 15.23
C MET A 194 -10.38 -4.61 15.18
N VAL A 195 -10.16 -3.90 16.28
CA VAL A 195 -10.32 -2.45 16.35
C VAL A 195 -9.01 -1.72 16.04
N SER A 196 -7.90 -2.16 16.61
CA SER A 196 -6.61 -1.45 16.54
C SER A 196 -5.99 -1.45 15.14
N VAL A 197 -6.15 -2.54 14.38
CA VAL A 197 -5.63 -2.64 13.01
C VAL A 197 -6.27 -1.62 12.07
N PRO A 198 -7.59 -1.56 11.90
CA PRO A 198 -8.21 -0.54 11.06
C PRO A 198 -8.03 0.87 11.62
N TYR A 199 -8.00 1.04 12.94
CA TYR A 199 -7.73 2.32 13.57
C TYR A 199 -6.32 2.83 13.28
N GLY A 200 -5.31 1.96 13.34
CA GLY A 200 -3.95 2.28 12.95
C GLY A 200 -3.84 2.71 11.48
N ALA A 201 -4.54 2.01 10.57
CA ALA A 201 -4.61 2.39 9.17
C ALA A 201 -5.26 3.77 8.97
N LEU A 202 -6.36 4.06 9.69
CA LEU A 202 -7.04 5.37 9.64
C LEU A 202 -6.18 6.51 10.20
N LEU A 203 -5.45 6.27 11.29
CA LEU A 203 -4.51 7.26 11.83
C LEU A 203 -3.39 7.57 10.84
N ALA A 204 -2.86 6.55 10.18
CA ALA A 204 -1.83 6.72 9.16
C ALA A 204 -2.36 7.46 7.91
N ASP A 205 -3.59 7.20 7.52
CA ASP A 205 -4.29 7.92 6.45
C ASP A 205 -4.45 9.41 6.76
N ARG A 206 -4.87 9.74 7.99
CA ARG A 206 -4.94 11.12 8.48
C ARG A 206 -3.56 11.78 8.52
N ALA A 207 -2.53 11.03 8.93
CA ALA A 207 -1.15 11.51 8.98
C ALA A 207 -0.62 11.82 7.57
N TYR A 208 -0.91 10.96 6.57
CA TYR A 208 -0.58 11.20 5.17
C TYR A 208 -1.13 12.56 4.69
N SER A 209 -2.41 12.78 4.90
CA SER A 209 -3.08 14.02 4.48
C SER A 209 -2.62 15.24 5.29
N LYS A 210 -2.46 15.10 6.61
CA LYS A 210 -2.03 16.19 7.51
C LYS A 210 -0.62 16.69 7.21
N TRP A 211 0.30 15.77 6.89
CA TRP A 211 1.70 16.11 6.61
C TRP A 211 1.98 16.34 5.13
N ASN A 212 0.97 16.19 4.26
CA ASN A 212 1.08 16.35 2.80
C ASN A 212 2.28 15.57 2.22
N LEU A 213 2.37 14.30 2.55
CA LEU A 213 3.51 13.46 2.24
C LEU A 213 3.54 13.06 0.76
N SER A 214 4.74 13.05 0.18
CA SER A 214 4.98 12.42 -1.12
C SER A 214 4.99 10.87 -1.00
N ASN A 215 4.96 10.19 -2.14
CA ASN A 215 5.09 8.72 -2.18
C ASN A 215 6.41 8.26 -1.54
N GLY A 216 7.53 8.88 -1.89
CA GLY A 216 8.84 8.54 -1.32
C GLY A 216 8.91 8.80 0.18
N GLN A 217 8.39 9.92 0.65
CA GLN A 217 8.34 10.23 2.08
C GLN A 217 7.53 9.20 2.88
N SER A 218 6.37 8.82 2.36
CA SER A 218 5.49 7.81 2.98
C SER A 218 6.16 6.43 3.02
N PHE A 219 6.83 6.05 1.93
CA PHE A 219 7.58 4.80 1.88
C PHE A 219 8.76 4.82 2.87
N LEU A 220 9.48 5.94 2.99
CA LEU A 220 10.58 6.08 3.95
C LEU A 220 10.09 5.91 5.40
N ILE A 221 8.94 6.50 5.76
CA ILE A 221 8.35 6.34 7.10
C ILE A 221 8.02 4.86 7.36
N SER A 222 7.40 4.19 6.39
CA SER A 222 7.08 2.76 6.49
C SER A 222 8.34 1.90 6.65
N LEU A 223 9.40 2.22 5.90
CA LEU A 223 10.69 1.57 5.99
C LEU A 223 11.31 1.76 7.39
N GLY A 224 11.21 2.98 7.94
CA GLY A 224 11.70 3.28 9.29
C GLY A 224 11.00 2.49 10.37
N ILE A 225 9.68 2.28 10.28
CA ILE A 225 8.91 1.42 11.19
C ILE A 225 9.45 0.00 11.14
N ASN A 226 9.63 -0.56 9.95
CA ASN A 226 10.15 -1.92 9.76
C ASN A 226 11.58 -2.06 10.28
N LEU A 227 12.45 -1.09 10.01
CA LEU A 227 13.83 -1.06 10.51
C LEU A 227 13.90 -0.97 12.03
N GLY A 228 13.07 -0.12 12.63
CA GLY A 228 12.99 0.00 14.08
C GLY A 228 12.57 -1.33 14.72
N THR A 229 11.57 -2.00 14.15
CA THR A 229 11.14 -3.35 14.55
C THR A 229 12.31 -4.34 14.44
N LEU A 230 12.94 -4.44 13.28
CA LEU A 230 13.99 -5.41 12.99
C LEU A 230 15.20 -5.22 13.91
N ASN A 231 15.67 -3.98 14.05
CA ASN A 231 16.83 -3.68 14.91
C ASN A 231 16.54 -3.97 16.38
N THR A 232 15.31 -3.72 16.85
CA THR A 232 14.94 -4.02 18.23
C THR A 232 14.85 -5.52 18.49
N VAL A 233 14.23 -6.28 17.58
CA VAL A 233 14.22 -7.76 17.67
C VAL A 233 15.65 -8.30 17.71
N GLY A 234 16.49 -7.82 16.80
CA GLY A 234 17.88 -8.26 16.77
C GLY A 234 18.67 -7.88 18.03
N ALA A 235 18.45 -6.68 18.58
CA ALA A 235 19.08 -6.28 19.83
C ALA A 235 18.65 -7.14 21.02
N ILE A 236 17.36 -7.46 21.10
CA ILE A 236 16.82 -8.37 22.13
C ILE A 236 17.48 -9.75 22.01
N GLN A 237 17.64 -10.28 20.81
CA GLN A 237 18.29 -11.57 20.57
C GLN A 237 19.77 -11.62 20.98
N GLN A 238 20.47 -10.49 21.13
CA GLN A 238 21.84 -10.43 21.65
C GLN A 238 21.91 -10.56 23.16
N THR A 239 20.82 -10.33 23.88
CA THR A 239 20.76 -10.52 25.34
C THR A 239 20.69 -12.01 25.71
N ASP A 240 20.74 -12.33 26.99
CA ASP A 240 20.55 -13.71 27.49
C ASP A 240 19.07 -14.13 27.49
N TRP A 241 18.47 -13.96 26.33
CA TRP A 241 17.10 -14.25 26.00
C TRP A 241 16.64 -15.63 26.49
N ASP A 242 17.41 -16.69 26.13
CA ASP A 242 17.04 -18.07 26.47
C ASP A 242 16.96 -18.30 28.00
N ARG A 243 17.83 -17.65 28.73
CA ARG A 243 17.81 -17.72 30.19
C ARG A 243 16.67 -16.91 30.76
N TRP A 244 16.54 -15.65 30.31
CA TRP A 244 15.50 -14.76 30.81
C TRP A 244 14.07 -15.25 30.47
N SER A 245 13.86 -15.82 29.28
CA SER A 245 12.56 -16.38 28.88
C SER A 245 12.16 -17.60 29.71
N LYS A 246 13.14 -18.42 30.15
CA LYS A 246 12.88 -19.59 31.01
C LYS A 246 12.63 -19.20 32.46
N ASP A 247 13.40 -18.25 32.99
CA ASP A 247 13.32 -17.84 34.39
C ASP A 247 12.09 -16.96 34.65
N ASN A 248 11.66 -16.15 33.66
CA ASN A 248 10.56 -15.18 33.78
C ASN A 248 9.75 -15.05 32.50
N PRO A 249 9.03 -16.07 32.04
CA PRO A 249 8.40 -16.09 30.71
C PRO A 249 7.37 -14.97 30.52
N GLU A 250 6.59 -14.66 31.54
CA GLU A 250 5.57 -13.60 31.45
C GLU A 250 6.20 -12.22 31.31
N ASN A 251 7.16 -11.88 32.19
CA ASN A 251 7.87 -10.60 32.13
C ASN A 251 8.68 -10.48 30.83
N PHE A 252 9.25 -11.60 30.37
CA PHE A 252 9.95 -11.67 29.11
C PHE A 252 9.04 -11.26 27.92
N ALA A 253 7.86 -11.87 27.80
CA ALA A 253 6.90 -11.54 26.75
C ALA A 253 6.47 -10.07 26.81
N ARG A 254 6.17 -9.55 28.01
CA ARG A 254 5.78 -8.14 28.25
C ARG A 254 6.84 -7.16 27.75
N TRP A 255 8.07 -7.35 28.20
CA TRP A 255 9.14 -6.42 27.85
C TRP A 255 9.58 -6.52 26.40
N THR A 256 9.72 -7.74 25.86
CA THR A 256 10.14 -7.92 24.46
C THR A 256 9.17 -7.33 23.48
N THR A 257 7.87 -7.59 23.64
CA THR A 257 6.83 -7.05 22.75
C THR A 257 6.70 -5.54 22.87
N SER A 258 6.83 -5.00 24.10
CA SER A 258 6.80 -3.55 24.34
C SER A 258 8.01 -2.84 23.72
N LEU A 259 9.21 -3.44 23.85
CA LEU A 259 10.43 -2.91 23.23
C LEU A 259 10.34 -2.93 21.70
N VAL A 260 9.83 -4.03 21.12
CA VAL A 260 9.65 -4.14 19.66
C VAL A 260 8.67 -3.07 19.16
N TYR A 261 7.55 -2.87 19.87
CA TYR A 261 6.60 -1.82 19.52
C TYR A 261 7.21 -0.41 19.66
N ALA A 262 7.95 -0.16 20.76
CA ALA A 262 8.66 1.10 20.95
C ALA A 262 9.72 1.33 19.83
N GLY A 263 10.45 0.30 19.45
CA GLY A 263 11.41 0.35 18.35
C GLY A 263 10.75 0.71 17.02
N ALA A 264 9.59 0.14 16.73
CA ALA A 264 8.80 0.47 15.54
C ALA A 264 8.37 1.96 15.54
N LEU A 265 7.87 2.46 16.68
CA LEU A 265 7.47 3.86 16.84
C LEU A 265 8.66 4.82 16.71
N LEU A 266 9.79 4.50 17.33
CA LEU A 266 11.01 5.31 17.26
C LEU A 266 11.57 5.33 15.83
N GLY A 267 11.63 4.18 15.16
CA GLY A 267 12.05 4.08 13.77
C GLY A 267 11.15 4.89 12.83
N GLY A 268 9.83 4.80 13.02
CA GLY A 268 8.85 5.60 12.27
C GLY A 268 8.98 7.10 12.54
N LYS A 269 9.17 7.50 13.79
CA LYS A 269 9.38 8.91 14.17
C LYS A 269 10.66 9.46 13.53
N TYR A 270 11.77 8.74 13.64
CA TYR A 270 13.05 9.15 13.06
C TYR A 270 12.96 9.27 11.53
N ALA A 271 12.38 8.27 10.87
CA ALA A 271 12.16 8.31 9.43
C ALA A 271 11.23 9.45 9.00
N LYS A 272 10.19 9.75 9.79
CA LYS A 272 9.32 10.91 9.55
C LYS A 272 10.11 12.22 9.60
N ASP A 273 10.95 12.39 10.62
CA ASP A 273 11.74 13.62 10.78
C ASP A 273 12.73 13.82 9.63
N ILE A 274 13.29 12.72 9.08
CA ILE A 274 14.11 12.75 7.86
C ILE A 274 13.22 13.06 6.63
N ALA A 275 12.10 12.37 6.48
CA ALA A 275 11.20 12.52 5.34
C ALA A 275 10.72 13.97 5.18
N LEU A 276 10.32 14.61 6.27
CA LEU A 276 9.87 16.02 6.25
C LEU A 276 10.98 17.01 5.91
N LYS A 277 12.25 16.65 6.17
CA LYS A 277 13.43 17.45 5.78
C LYS A 277 13.94 17.15 4.36
N SER A 278 13.40 16.12 3.72
CA SER A 278 13.84 15.63 2.41
C SER A 278 12.68 15.63 1.41
N PRO A 279 12.18 16.80 0.98
CA PRO A 279 11.01 16.88 0.09
C PRO A 279 11.24 16.26 -1.28
N SER A 280 12.49 16.14 -1.71
CA SER A 280 12.87 15.60 -3.02
C SER A 280 13.06 14.08 -3.04
N ILE A 281 12.88 13.40 -1.89
CA ILE A 281 13.07 11.94 -1.87
C ILE A 281 12.00 11.26 -2.73
N SER A 282 12.47 10.50 -3.73
CA SER A 282 11.61 9.76 -4.65
C SER A 282 11.24 8.38 -4.11
N GLU A 283 10.22 7.77 -4.70
CA GLU A 283 9.87 6.38 -4.42
C GLU A 283 11.01 5.44 -4.84
N GLY A 284 11.68 5.73 -5.96
CA GLY A 284 12.84 4.98 -6.45
C GLY A 284 14.01 4.99 -5.45
N ASP A 285 14.28 6.13 -4.82
CA ASP A 285 15.32 6.23 -3.79
C ASP A 285 15.05 5.28 -2.62
N VAL A 286 13.80 5.27 -2.12
CA VAL A 286 13.42 4.42 -0.98
C VAL A 286 13.33 2.95 -1.39
N ALA A 287 12.88 2.65 -2.60
CA ALA A 287 12.90 1.28 -3.15
C ALA A 287 14.33 0.75 -3.24
N PHE A 288 15.29 1.58 -3.67
CA PHE A 288 16.71 1.24 -3.70
C PHE A 288 17.26 0.95 -2.29
N LEU A 289 16.93 1.79 -1.30
CA LEU A 289 17.30 1.56 0.10
C LEU A 289 16.72 0.24 0.62
N ASN A 290 15.44 -0.02 0.37
CA ASN A 290 14.76 -1.25 0.81
C ASN A 290 15.36 -2.51 0.15
N THR A 291 15.62 -2.46 -1.16
CA THR A 291 16.27 -3.57 -1.88
C THR A 291 17.68 -3.83 -1.36
N SER A 292 18.43 -2.77 -1.09
CA SER A 292 19.78 -2.87 -0.52
C SER A 292 19.78 -3.54 0.86
N MET A 293 18.78 -3.23 1.70
CA MET A 293 18.59 -3.95 2.98
C MET A 293 18.35 -5.43 2.77
N GLY A 294 17.48 -5.80 1.83
CA GLY A 294 17.21 -7.20 1.48
C GLY A 294 18.48 -7.93 1.00
N LEU A 295 19.26 -7.28 0.15
CA LEU A 295 20.55 -7.80 -0.30
C LEU A 295 21.55 -7.93 0.86
N GLY A 296 21.59 -6.96 1.77
CA GLY A 296 22.43 -7.01 2.97
C GLY A 296 22.08 -8.20 3.86
N TYR A 297 20.79 -8.44 4.06
CA TYR A 297 20.29 -9.61 4.80
C TYR A 297 20.71 -10.93 4.13
N LEU A 298 20.44 -11.08 2.84
CA LEU A 298 20.79 -12.28 2.07
C LEU A 298 22.30 -12.57 2.08
N ASN A 299 23.12 -11.54 1.82
CA ASN A 299 24.57 -11.69 1.86
C ASN A 299 25.06 -12.09 3.26
N SER A 300 24.44 -11.57 4.32
CA SER A 300 24.80 -11.95 5.69
C SER A 300 24.48 -13.40 6.00
N ILE A 301 23.33 -13.90 5.53
CA ILE A 301 23.01 -15.32 5.66
C ILE A 301 24.04 -16.20 4.94
N LEU A 302 24.35 -15.87 3.68
CA LEU A 302 25.34 -16.60 2.89
C LEU A 302 26.71 -16.57 3.54
N LEU A 303 27.12 -15.43 4.06
CA LEU A 303 28.39 -15.29 4.77
C LEU A 303 28.38 -16.07 6.08
N GLY A 304 27.29 -16.08 6.83
CA GLY A 304 27.13 -16.88 8.03
C GLY A 304 27.27 -18.38 7.77
N TYR A 305 26.69 -18.87 6.67
CA TYR A 305 26.90 -20.25 6.22
C TYR A 305 28.36 -20.51 5.82
N ALA A 306 28.98 -19.61 5.07
CA ALA A 306 30.38 -19.75 4.63
C ALA A 306 31.36 -19.73 5.82
N MET A 307 31.04 -19.04 6.90
CA MET A 307 31.83 -18.97 8.15
C MET A 307 31.46 -20.09 9.16
N ASP A 308 30.57 -21.00 8.82
CA ASP A 308 30.04 -22.05 9.71
C ASP A 308 29.54 -21.51 11.07
N LEU A 309 28.85 -20.37 11.06
CA LEU A 309 28.31 -19.76 12.27
C LEU A 309 27.17 -20.65 12.82
N LYS A 310 27.43 -21.33 13.94
CA LYS A 310 26.48 -22.26 14.57
C LYS A 310 25.55 -21.58 15.57
N HIS A 311 25.98 -20.46 16.14
CA HIS A 311 25.18 -19.74 17.12
C HIS A 311 24.25 -18.74 16.43
N TYR A 312 22.95 -18.84 16.75
CA TYR A 312 21.94 -17.95 16.20
C TYR A 312 22.21 -16.46 16.51
N LYS A 313 22.85 -16.16 17.66
CA LYS A 313 23.25 -14.79 18.03
C LYS A 313 24.23 -14.18 17.03
N ASP A 314 25.24 -14.97 16.62
CA ASP A 314 26.24 -14.51 15.66
C ASP A 314 25.61 -14.30 14.27
N GLN A 315 24.73 -15.20 13.85
CA GLN A 315 23.96 -15.04 12.60
C GLN A 315 23.06 -13.80 12.64
N THR A 316 22.36 -13.55 13.76
CA THR A 316 21.51 -12.36 13.91
C THR A 316 22.34 -11.09 13.88
N MET A 317 23.47 -11.07 14.59
CA MET A 317 24.38 -9.91 14.60
C MET A 317 24.92 -9.61 13.21
N LEU A 318 25.34 -10.64 12.49
CA LEU A 318 25.81 -10.52 11.11
C LEU A 318 24.69 -10.02 10.19
N SER A 319 23.45 -10.50 10.36
CA SER A 319 22.31 -10.06 9.58
C SER A 319 21.95 -8.60 9.84
N LEU A 320 21.98 -8.15 11.10
CA LEU A 320 21.79 -6.74 11.44
C LEU A 320 22.90 -5.85 10.86
N ALA A 321 24.16 -6.30 10.96
CA ALA A 321 25.29 -5.58 10.38
C ALA A 321 25.16 -5.47 8.85
N GLY A 322 24.74 -6.55 8.17
CA GLY A 322 24.50 -6.54 6.73
C GLY A 322 23.36 -5.61 6.33
N VAL A 323 22.22 -5.71 6.98
CA VAL A 323 21.06 -4.84 6.69
C VAL A 323 21.43 -3.36 6.86
N ASN A 324 21.97 -3.00 8.02
CA ASN A 324 22.32 -1.60 8.31
C ASN A 324 23.52 -1.11 7.48
N GLY A 325 24.52 -1.97 7.23
CA GLY A 325 25.69 -1.65 6.41
C GLY A 325 25.32 -1.39 4.95
N PHE A 326 24.50 -2.24 4.34
CA PHE A 326 24.01 -2.04 2.97
C PHE A 326 23.09 -0.82 2.86
N LEU A 327 22.26 -0.56 3.87
CA LEU A 327 21.46 0.66 3.93
C LEU A 327 22.34 1.91 3.96
N PHE A 328 23.42 1.91 4.78
CA PHE A 328 24.37 3.02 4.84
C PHE A 328 25.09 3.22 3.51
N LEU A 329 25.56 2.14 2.88
CA LEU A 329 26.20 2.18 1.56
C LEU A 329 25.25 2.73 0.50
N ALA A 330 24.00 2.23 0.44
CA ALA A 330 22.99 2.68 -0.51
C ALA A 330 22.68 4.18 -0.33
N ASN A 331 22.53 4.63 0.91
CA ASN A 331 22.29 6.06 1.21
C ASN A 331 23.49 6.92 0.78
N SER A 332 24.72 6.43 0.97
CA SER A 332 25.94 7.12 0.55
C SER A 332 26.06 7.20 -0.96
N LEU A 333 25.71 6.11 -1.68
CA LEU A 333 25.68 6.09 -3.14
C LEU A 333 24.61 7.04 -3.69
N ASN A 334 23.40 7.03 -3.11
CA ASN A 334 22.33 7.91 -3.51
C ASN A 334 22.70 9.40 -3.36
N LYS A 335 23.36 9.76 -2.26
CA LYS A 335 23.90 11.12 -2.06
C LYS A 335 24.99 11.50 -3.06
N LYS A 336 25.82 10.54 -3.49
CA LYS A 336 26.95 10.81 -4.39
C LYS A 336 26.52 10.90 -5.85
N TYR A 337 25.59 10.06 -6.29
CA TYR A 337 25.23 9.93 -7.70
C TYR A 337 23.88 10.57 -8.06
N GLY A 338 23.16 11.10 -7.09
CA GLY A 338 21.84 11.71 -7.26
C GLY A 338 20.70 10.73 -7.10
N SER A 339 19.46 11.27 -7.02
CA SER A 339 18.29 10.46 -6.81
C SER A 339 17.99 9.60 -8.04
N LEU A 340 17.58 8.35 -7.80
CA LEU A 340 17.05 7.46 -8.81
C LEU A 340 15.58 7.85 -9.06
N SER A 341 15.37 8.80 -9.96
CA SER A 341 14.04 9.25 -10.39
C SER A 341 13.41 8.28 -11.40
#